data_6e60686a54a49b0d86b4105021022442
#
_entry.id   6e60686a54a49b0d86b4105021022442
#
_cell.length_a   1.000
_cell.length_b   1.000
_cell.length_c   1.000
_cell.angle_alpha   90.00
_cell.angle_beta   90.00
_cell.angle_gamma   90.00
#
_symmetry.space_group_name_H-M   'P 1'
#
loop_
_entity.id
_entity.type
_entity.pdbx_description
1 polymer ?
#
loop_
_entity_poly.entity_id
_entity_poly.type
_entity_poly.pdbx_seq_one_letter_code
_entity_poly.pdbx_strand_id
1 'polypeptide(L)'
;MSKSIYSYVRDQWKIPSDNLKSLQKERIISYRREDASTKIDRPTRLDRARSLGYKAKQGYVLVRTRIRRGGMRKHAITSGRRAKRTGISKITMGKNLQMIAEERTG
;
A
#
# COMPACT_ATOMS: atom_id res chain seq x y z
N MET A 1 -7.19 33.00 -4.33
CA MET A 1 -7.85 32.01 -3.46
C MET A 1 -6.87 31.43 -2.47
N SER A 2 -7.29 31.32 -1.22
CA SER A 2 -6.47 30.67 -0.20
C SER A 2 -6.54 29.15 -0.38
N LYS A 3 -5.40 28.48 -0.24
CA LYS A 3 -5.35 27.02 -0.27
C LYS A 3 -5.73 26.46 1.10
N SER A 4 -6.42 25.32 1.12
CA SER A 4 -6.65 24.61 2.37
C SER A 4 -5.37 23.93 2.85
N ILE A 5 -5.31 23.57 4.14
CA ILE A 5 -4.17 22.84 4.69
C ILE A 5 -3.92 21.53 3.94
N TYR A 6 -4.97 20.88 3.45
CA TYR A 6 -4.86 19.63 2.72
C TYR A 6 -4.16 19.80 1.37
N SER A 7 -4.32 20.94 0.72
CA SER A 7 -3.58 21.26 -0.50
C SER A 7 -2.09 21.37 -0.24
N TYR A 8 -1.69 22.00 0.85
CA TYR A 8 -0.27 22.10 1.24
C TYR A 8 0.31 20.72 1.58
N VAL A 9 -0.43 19.91 2.29
CA VAL A 9 0.00 18.53 2.59
C VAL A 9 0.20 17.73 1.32
N ARG A 10 -0.72 17.86 0.37
CA ARG A 10 -0.63 17.18 -0.93
C ARG A 10 0.62 17.61 -1.71
N ASP A 11 0.90 18.91 -1.72
CA ASP A 11 2.06 19.44 -2.43
C ASP A 11 3.36 18.90 -1.85
N GLN A 12 3.44 18.74 -0.53
CA GLN A 12 4.61 18.16 0.13
C GLN A 12 4.82 16.69 -0.26
N TRP A 13 3.75 15.95 -0.50
CA TRP A 13 3.85 14.56 -0.95
C TRP A 13 4.26 14.45 -2.42
N LYS A 14 3.90 15.42 -3.24
CA LYS A 14 4.29 15.44 -4.65
C LYS A 14 5.76 15.79 -4.84
N ILE A 15 6.23 16.80 -4.15
CA ILE A 15 7.63 17.28 -4.22
C ILE A 15 8.15 17.44 -2.80
N PRO A 16 8.60 16.33 -2.16
CA PRO A 16 9.07 16.42 -0.78
C PRO A 16 10.40 17.15 -0.67
N SER A 17 10.58 17.92 0.40
CA SER A 17 11.85 18.52 0.75
C SER A 17 12.84 17.44 1.19
N ASP A 18 14.14 17.80 1.28
CA ASP A 18 15.18 16.86 1.70
C ASP A 18 14.92 16.30 3.10
N ASN A 19 14.46 17.12 4.03
CA ASN A 19 14.09 16.67 5.36
C ASN A 19 12.95 15.65 5.34
N LEU A 20 11.96 15.86 4.49
CA LEU A 20 10.84 14.93 4.34
C LEU A 20 11.28 13.63 3.69
N LYS A 21 12.20 13.68 2.73
CA LYS A 21 12.75 12.47 2.12
C LYS A 21 13.48 11.62 3.15
N SER A 22 14.28 12.22 4.00
CA SER A 22 14.98 11.52 5.08
C SER A 22 14.00 10.89 6.06
N LEU A 23 12.97 11.62 6.45
CA LEU A 23 11.94 11.13 7.37
C LEU A 23 11.18 9.95 6.77
N GLN A 24 10.81 10.03 5.50
CA GLN A 24 10.12 8.94 4.80
C GLN A 24 10.98 7.69 4.72
N LYS A 25 12.28 7.85 4.48
CA LYS A 25 13.23 6.73 4.43
C LYS A 25 13.29 6.00 5.79
N GLU A 26 13.36 6.75 6.88
CA GLU A 26 13.35 6.21 8.22
C GLU A 26 12.04 5.46 8.51
N ARG A 27 10.91 6.01 8.07
CA ARG A 27 9.60 5.39 8.23
C ARG A 27 9.53 4.04 7.49
N ILE A 28 10.04 3.97 6.27
CA ILE A 28 10.05 2.73 5.49
C ILE A 28 10.87 1.65 6.19
N ILE A 29 12.02 2.01 6.75
CA ILE A 29 12.85 1.07 7.51
C ILE A 29 12.10 0.56 8.73
N SER A 30 11.43 1.45 9.45
CA SER A 30 10.61 1.12 10.61
C SER A 30 9.45 0.19 10.22
N TYR A 31 8.79 0.44 9.10
CA TYR A 31 7.67 -0.37 8.61
C TYR A 31 8.08 -1.81 8.32
N ARG A 32 9.31 -2.01 7.85
CA ARG A 32 9.83 -3.36 7.57
C ARG A 32 10.02 -4.19 8.83
N ARG A 33 10.23 -3.54 9.97
CA ARG A 33 10.46 -4.19 11.26
C ARG A 33 9.17 -4.45 12.02
N GLU A 34 8.08 -3.79 11.64
CA GLU A 34 6.79 -3.94 12.30
C GLU A 34 6.02 -5.14 11.76
N ASP A 35 4.94 -5.50 12.45
CA ASP A 35 4.05 -6.57 12.01
C ASP A 35 3.42 -6.22 10.66
N ALA A 36 2.95 -7.25 9.94
CA ALA A 36 2.34 -7.07 8.62
C ALA A 36 1.11 -6.17 8.68
N SER A 37 0.33 -6.24 9.75
CA SER A 37 -0.82 -5.36 9.99
C SER A 37 -0.66 -4.69 11.34
N THR A 38 -0.58 -3.37 11.34
CA THR A 38 -0.33 -2.58 12.55
C THR A 38 -1.37 -1.46 12.65
N LYS A 39 -2.00 -1.34 13.81
CA LYS A 39 -2.92 -0.24 14.06
C LYS A 39 -2.12 1.04 14.29
N ILE A 40 -2.54 2.13 13.65
CA ILE A 40 -1.88 3.42 13.77
C ILE A 40 -2.85 4.48 14.28
N ASP A 41 -2.32 5.49 14.98
CA ASP A 41 -3.15 6.54 15.59
C ASP A 41 -3.55 7.61 14.60
N ARG A 42 -2.66 7.96 13.67
CA ARG A 42 -2.88 9.04 12.71
C ARG A 42 -2.57 8.57 11.29
N PRO A 43 -3.32 9.04 10.28
CA PRO A 43 -3.04 8.68 8.90
C PRO A 43 -1.70 9.27 8.45
N THR A 44 -0.93 8.51 7.71
CA THR A 44 0.34 8.96 7.15
C THR A 44 0.11 10.07 6.12
N ARG A 45 -0.96 9.94 5.33
CA ARG A 45 -1.35 10.96 4.34
C ARG A 45 -2.77 11.44 4.67
N LEU A 46 -2.86 12.53 5.42
CA LEU A 46 -4.13 13.06 5.88
C LEU A 46 -5.05 13.47 4.72
N ASP A 47 -4.50 14.15 3.72
CA ASP A 47 -5.28 14.60 2.56
C ASP A 47 -5.92 13.42 1.82
N ARG A 48 -5.14 12.40 1.56
CA ARG A 48 -5.62 11.20 0.86
C ARG A 48 -6.61 10.41 1.69
N ALA A 49 -6.33 10.26 2.98
CA ALA A 49 -7.23 9.54 3.89
C ALA A 49 -8.61 10.19 3.94
N ARG A 50 -8.65 11.51 4.07
CA ARG A 50 -9.93 12.23 4.13
C ARG A 50 -10.69 12.17 2.81
N SER A 51 -10.00 12.20 1.69
CA SER A 51 -10.65 12.06 0.38
C SER A 51 -11.28 10.68 0.19
N LEU A 52 -10.76 9.67 0.89
CA LEU A 52 -11.29 8.30 0.87
C LEU A 52 -12.34 8.04 1.95
N GLY A 53 -12.68 9.04 2.76
CA GLY A 53 -13.76 8.94 3.74
C GLY A 53 -13.32 8.92 5.20
N TYR A 54 -12.02 9.08 5.50
CA TYR A 54 -11.57 9.12 6.89
C TYR A 54 -12.10 10.33 7.65
N LYS A 55 -12.50 10.11 8.89
CA LYS A 55 -12.88 11.18 9.84
C LYS A 55 -12.18 10.93 11.17
N ALA A 56 -11.70 12.00 11.79
CA ALA A 56 -10.98 11.91 13.07
C ALA A 56 -11.96 11.89 14.24
N LYS A 57 -12.72 10.81 14.37
CA LYS A 57 -13.66 10.61 15.45
C LYS A 57 -13.71 9.14 15.86
N GLN A 58 -14.44 8.86 16.93
CA GLN A 58 -14.64 7.49 17.40
C GLN A 58 -15.34 6.66 16.33
N GLY A 59 -15.01 5.38 16.27
CA GLY A 59 -15.57 4.45 15.28
C GLY A 59 -14.71 4.30 14.01
N TYR A 60 -13.69 5.13 13.85
CA TYR A 60 -12.76 5.03 12.74
C TYR A 60 -11.41 4.49 13.22
N VAL A 61 -10.94 3.46 12.57
CA VAL A 61 -9.68 2.79 12.91
C VAL A 61 -8.76 2.84 11.70
N LEU A 62 -7.49 3.12 11.93
CA LEU A 62 -6.46 3.14 10.89
C LEU A 62 -5.54 1.95 11.07
N VAL A 63 -5.34 1.19 10.01
CA VAL A 63 -4.43 0.05 10.00
C VAL A 63 -3.51 0.17 8.80
N ARG A 64 -2.20 -0.02 9.03
CA ARG A 64 -1.23 -0.08 7.96
C ARG A 64 -0.90 -1.54 7.71
N THR A 65 -1.10 -1.98 6.48
CA THR A 65 -0.85 -3.36 6.08
C THR A 65 0.28 -3.40 5.05
N ARG A 66 1.16 -4.36 5.20
CA ARG A 66 2.31 -4.56 4.32
C ARG A 66 2.14 -5.85 3.53
N ILE A 67 2.42 -5.79 2.25
CA ILE A 67 2.40 -6.94 1.35
C ILE A 67 3.79 -7.09 0.73
N ARG A 68 4.23 -8.31 0.53
CA ARG A 68 5.49 -8.58 -0.15
C ARG A 68 5.41 -8.16 -1.60
N ARG A 69 6.55 -7.75 -2.15
CA ARG A 69 6.67 -7.43 -3.57
C ARG A 69 6.62 -8.69 -4.41
N GLY A 70 6.36 -8.52 -5.70
CA GLY A 70 6.38 -9.60 -6.67
C GLY A 70 5.01 -9.96 -7.16
N GLY A 71 4.97 -10.88 -8.12
CA GLY A 71 3.75 -11.36 -8.72
C GLY A 71 3.30 -12.69 -8.16
N MET A 72 2.44 -13.33 -8.91
CA MET A 72 1.92 -14.66 -8.59
C MET A 72 3.00 -15.71 -8.77
N ARG A 73 3.13 -16.62 -7.80
CA ARG A 73 4.01 -17.79 -7.95
C ARG A 73 3.40 -18.73 -8.99
N LYS A 74 4.16 -19.02 -10.02
CA LYS A 74 3.72 -19.91 -11.08
C LYS A 74 4.24 -21.31 -10.83
N HIS A 75 3.45 -22.32 -11.25
CA HIS A 75 3.88 -23.70 -11.09
C HIS A 75 5.00 -24.04 -12.08
N ALA A 76 5.83 -25.03 -11.73
CA ALA A 76 6.86 -25.53 -12.62
C ALA A 76 6.25 -26.48 -13.64
N ILE A 77 6.76 -26.45 -14.87
CA ILE A 77 6.37 -27.38 -15.92
C ILE A 77 7.24 -28.64 -15.76
N THR A 78 6.65 -29.74 -15.31
CA THR A 78 7.42 -30.93 -14.92
C THR A 78 7.30 -32.13 -15.83
N SER A 79 6.34 -32.21 -16.73
CA SER A 79 6.21 -33.34 -17.67
C SER A 79 5.31 -32.92 -18.80
N GLY A 80 5.51 -33.54 -19.98
CA GLY A 80 4.86 -33.19 -21.23
C GLY A 80 3.33 -33.08 -21.15
N ARG A 81 2.87 -31.99 -20.55
CA ARG A 81 1.44 -31.68 -20.45
C ARG A 81 0.98 -30.92 -21.69
N ARG A 82 -0.32 -30.94 -21.94
CA ARG A 82 -0.92 -30.17 -23.04
C ARG A 82 -0.59 -28.69 -22.89
N ALA A 83 -0.48 -27.95 -23.99
CA ALA A 83 -0.15 -26.52 -24.00
C ALA A 83 -1.06 -25.70 -23.08
N LYS A 84 -2.30 -26.07 -22.94
CA LYS A 84 -3.27 -25.42 -22.04
C LYS A 84 -2.85 -25.48 -20.59
N ARG A 85 -2.15 -26.55 -20.16
CA ARG A 85 -1.67 -26.71 -18.79
C ARG A 85 -0.23 -26.26 -18.58
N THR A 86 0.51 -25.98 -19.65
CA THR A 86 1.90 -25.54 -19.57
C THR A 86 2.05 -24.03 -19.66
N GLY A 87 0.99 -23.29 -20.01
CA GLY A 87 1.03 -21.84 -20.12
C GLY A 87 1.24 -21.20 -18.76
N ILE A 88 2.30 -20.44 -18.62
CA ILE A 88 2.62 -19.70 -17.39
C ILE A 88 2.86 -18.21 -17.63
N SER A 89 3.20 -17.82 -18.85
CA SER A 89 3.59 -16.43 -19.15
C SER A 89 2.43 -15.44 -18.99
N LYS A 90 1.20 -15.88 -19.22
CA LYS A 90 0.01 -15.02 -19.11
C LYS A 90 -0.72 -15.14 -17.76
N ILE A 91 -0.20 -15.96 -16.85
CA ILE A 91 -0.80 -16.12 -15.53
C ILE A 91 -0.46 -14.92 -14.66
N THR A 92 -1.46 -14.15 -14.29
CA THR A 92 -1.32 -12.97 -13.44
C THR A 92 -2.39 -12.98 -12.36
N MET A 93 -2.13 -12.26 -11.27
CA MET A 93 -3.13 -12.14 -10.20
C MET A 93 -4.34 -11.33 -10.68
N GLY A 94 -5.53 -11.74 -10.30
CA GLY A 94 -6.76 -11.01 -10.61
C GLY A 94 -6.94 -9.74 -9.80
N LYS A 95 -6.12 -9.54 -8.76
CA LYS A 95 -6.16 -8.36 -7.89
C LYS A 95 -4.78 -7.74 -7.81
N ASN A 96 -4.72 -6.40 -7.73
CA ASN A 96 -3.45 -5.73 -7.49
C ASN A 96 -3.05 -5.88 -6.01
N LEU A 97 -1.80 -5.54 -5.69
CA LEU A 97 -1.29 -5.69 -4.32
C LEU A 97 -2.04 -4.81 -3.32
N GLN A 98 -2.48 -3.64 -3.75
CA GLN A 98 -3.25 -2.75 -2.91
C GLN A 98 -4.58 -3.37 -2.48
N MET A 99 -5.32 -3.98 -3.41
CA MET A 99 -6.58 -4.67 -3.10
C MET A 99 -6.37 -5.83 -2.12
N ILE A 100 -5.30 -6.60 -2.30
CA ILE A 100 -4.98 -7.71 -1.39
C ILE A 100 -4.73 -7.19 0.02
N ALA A 101 -3.98 -6.09 0.15
CA ALA A 101 -3.71 -5.46 1.44
C ALA A 101 -5.00 -4.98 2.10
N GLU A 102 -5.87 -4.33 1.35
CA GLU A 102 -7.15 -3.84 1.87
C GLU A 102 -8.06 -4.96 2.35
N GLU A 103 -8.12 -6.07 1.61
CA GLU A 103 -8.92 -7.22 1.99
C GLU A 103 -8.40 -7.89 3.28
N ARG A 104 -7.10 -7.95 3.46
CA ARG A 104 -6.51 -8.54 4.67
C ARG A 104 -6.76 -7.72 5.93
N THR A 105 -7.01 -6.43 5.78
CA THR A 105 -7.32 -5.56 6.92
C THR A 105 -8.80 -5.58 7.30
N GLY A 106 -9.64 -5.95 6.36
CA GLY A 106 -11.09 -6.00 6.56
C GLY A 106 -11.62 -7.12 7.41
#